data_535605f63ca75aad851e428f2ea4245f
#
_entry.id   535605f63ca75aad851e428f2ea4245f
#
_cell.length_a   1.000
_cell.length_b   1.000
_cell.length_c   1.000
_cell.angle_alpha   90.00
_cell.angle_beta   90.00
_cell.angle_gamma   90.00
#
_symmetry.space_group_name_H-M   'P 1'
#
loop_
_entity.id
_entity.type
_entity.pdbx_description
1 polymer ?
#
loop_
_entity_poly.entity_id
_entity_poly.type
_entity_poly.pdbx_seq_one_letter_code
_entity_poly.pdbx_strand_id
1 'polypeptide(L)'
;MVLQKRTLGQSGIIVSCLGLGTVKFGRNQDVKYPENFALPSDDTISSLLDQAQSLGINFLDTAPAYGSSEQRLGRLLTRRQDWVICTKVGEEFVTGKSFFNFSKQHVRDSIERSLRNLKTDYLDLVLVHSDGNDIAIIDSTDC
;
A
#
# COMPACT_ATOMS: atom_id res chain seq x y z
N MET A 1 10.47 18.20 -16.19
CA MET A 1 11.31 16.95 -16.22
C MET A 1 10.35 15.79 -15.97
N VAL A 2 10.25 14.82 -16.86
CA VAL A 2 9.39 13.63 -16.68
C VAL A 2 10.23 12.56 -15.99
N LEU A 3 9.70 11.96 -14.91
CA LEU A 3 10.36 10.87 -14.21
C LEU A 3 10.57 9.67 -15.14
N GLN A 4 11.74 9.06 -15.04
CA GLN A 4 12.06 7.84 -15.77
C GLN A 4 11.14 6.71 -15.27
N LYS A 5 10.62 5.92 -16.21
CA LYS A 5 9.86 4.69 -15.93
C LYS A 5 10.71 3.45 -16.19
N ARG A 6 10.43 2.38 -15.45
CA ARG A 6 11.14 1.09 -15.57
C ARG A 6 10.14 -0.06 -15.47
N THR A 7 10.44 -1.14 -16.14
CA THR A 7 9.69 -2.39 -15.96
C THR A 7 10.09 -3.03 -14.64
N LEU A 8 9.12 -3.48 -13.85
CA LEU A 8 9.32 -4.18 -12.58
C LEU A 8 9.71 -5.64 -12.86
N GLY A 9 11.02 -5.90 -12.91
CA GLY A 9 11.54 -7.21 -13.25
C GLY A 9 11.02 -7.72 -14.61
N GLN A 10 10.47 -8.93 -14.62
CA GLN A 10 9.88 -9.59 -15.80
C GLN A 10 8.34 -9.52 -15.84
N SER A 11 7.72 -8.77 -14.93
CA SER A 11 6.25 -8.71 -14.78
C SER A 11 5.53 -7.98 -15.94
N GLY A 12 6.23 -7.18 -16.74
CA GLY A 12 5.63 -6.27 -17.71
C GLY A 12 5.01 -5.00 -17.09
N ILE A 13 4.94 -4.89 -15.77
CA ILE A 13 4.42 -3.72 -15.08
C ILE A 13 5.42 -2.57 -15.17
N ILE A 14 4.97 -1.41 -15.68
CA ILE A 14 5.82 -0.23 -15.84
C ILE A 14 5.56 0.75 -14.70
N VAL A 15 6.58 1.01 -13.90
CA VAL A 15 6.52 1.92 -12.75
C VAL A 15 7.48 3.11 -12.91
N SER A 16 7.14 4.24 -12.30
CA SER A 16 8.08 5.35 -12.11
C SER A 16 9.23 4.94 -11.18
N CYS A 17 10.42 5.49 -11.41
CA CYS A 17 11.59 5.20 -10.58
C CYS A 17 11.47 5.69 -9.12
N LEU A 18 10.48 6.55 -8.86
CA LEU A 18 10.05 6.96 -7.52
C LEU A 18 8.62 6.48 -7.30
N GLY A 19 8.34 5.96 -6.11
CA GLY A 19 7.01 5.61 -5.64
C GLY A 19 6.58 6.50 -4.47
N LEU A 20 5.28 6.59 -4.24
CA LEU A 20 4.68 7.29 -3.12
C LEU A 20 4.23 6.28 -2.05
N GLY A 21 4.90 6.28 -0.90
CA GLY A 21 4.47 5.51 0.28
C GLY A 21 3.32 6.21 1.00
N THR A 22 2.31 5.46 1.40
CA THR A 22 1.04 6.02 1.87
C THR A 22 0.74 5.74 3.35
N VAL A 23 1.71 5.27 4.14
CA VAL A 23 1.51 5.00 5.57
C VAL A 23 0.94 6.24 6.28
N LYS A 24 1.45 7.43 5.99
CA LYS A 24 0.97 8.69 6.58
C LYS A 24 -0.44 9.09 6.17
N PHE A 25 -1.03 8.43 5.19
CA PHE A 25 -2.42 8.68 4.81
C PHE A 25 -3.41 8.09 5.82
N GLY A 26 -3.03 7.06 6.57
CA GLY A 26 -3.96 6.38 7.44
C GLY A 26 -3.44 5.96 8.82
N ARG A 27 -2.13 6.02 9.06
CA ARG A 27 -1.52 5.57 10.31
C ARG A 27 -0.53 6.60 10.84
N ASN A 28 -0.68 6.99 12.11
CA ASN A 28 0.22 7.88 12.85
C ASN A 28 0.60 7.34 14.24
N GLN A 29 0.23 6.10 14.53
CA GLN A 29 0.57 5.41 15.76
C GLN A 29 1.52 4.24 15.47
N ASP A 30 2.45 4.00 16.41
CA ASP A 30 3.44 2.93 16.29
C ASP A 30 4.17 2.94 14.92
N VAL A 31 4.58 4.14 14.50
CA VAL A 31 5.34 4.39 13.29
C VAL A 31 6.73 4.92 13.65
N LYS A 32 7.76 4.48 12.91
CA LYS A 32 9.15 4.86 13.17
C LYS A 32 9.49 6.26 12.65
N TYR A 33 8.68 7.26 13.03
CA TYR A 33 8.97 8.67 12.74
C TYR A 33 9.42 9.38 14.01
N PRO A 34 10.37 10.33 13.92
CA PRO A 34 10.92 11.01 15.09
C PRO A 34 9.92 11.89 15.83
N GLU A 35 8.89 12.37 15.15
CA GLU A 35 7.89 13.28 15.70
C GLU A 35 6.47 12.77 15.43
N ASN A 36 5.58 13.07 16.38
CA ASN A 36 4.14 12.83 16.19
C ASN A 36 3.59 13.76 15.10
N PHE A 37 2.70 13.25 14.28
CA PHE A 37 2.03 14.03 13.24
C PHE A 37 0.54 13.74 13.21
N ALA A 38 -0.25 14.74 12.79
CA ALA A 38 -1.66 14.55 12.49
C ALA A 38 -1.83 13.92 11.09
N LEU A 39 -2.84 13.05 10.93
CA LEU A 39 -3.18 12.55 9.61
C LEU A 39 -3.61 13.73 8.70
N PRO A 40 -3.15 13.77 7.45
CA PRO A 40 -3.54 14.81 6.50
C PRO A 40 -5.05 14.73 6.20
N SER A 41 -5.65 15.86 5.81
CA SER A 41 -7.01 15.90 5.30
C SER A 41 -7.14 15.16 3.95
N ASP A 42 -8.36 14.80 3.55
CA ASP A 42 -8.59 14.20 2.23
C ASP A 42 -8.22 15.18 1.09
N ASP A 43 -8.44 16.48 1.27
CA ASP A 43 -8.03 17.49 0.30
C ASP A 43 -6.50 17.57 0.15
N THR A 44 -5.77 17.46 1.26
CA THR A 44 -4.30 17.42 1.24
C THR A 44 -3.80 16.20 0.49
N ILE A 45 -4.42 15.02 0.72
CA ILE A 45 -4.05 13.79 0.02
C ILE A 45 -4.37 13.90 -1.48
N SER A 46 -5.55 14.40 -1.84
CA SER A 46 -5.94 14.59 -3.25
C SER A 46 -4.95 15.50 -3.96
N SER A 47 -4.60 16.65 -3.36
CA SER A 47 -3.61 17.57 -3.93
C SER A 47 -2.24 16.93 -4.09
N LEU A 48 -1.82 16.09 -3.13
CA LEU A 48 -0.55 15.36 -3.21
C LEU A 48 -0.57 14.31 -4.33
N LEU A 49 -1.67 13.58 -4.49
CA LEU A 49 -1.83 12.59 -5.56
C LEU A 49 -1.80 13.26 -6.95
N ASP A 50 -2.50 14.39 -7.11
CA ASP A 50 -2.49 15.17 -8.35
C ASP A 50 -1.08 15.69 -8.68
N GLN A 51 -0.37 16.20 -7.67
CA GLN A 51 1.00 16.65 -7.82
C GLN A 51 1.94 15.50 -8.19
N ALA A 52 1.83 14.34 -7.51
CA ALA A 52 2.63 13.16 -7.81
C ALA A 52 2.40 12.70 -9.25
N GLN A 53 1.15 12.66 -9.70
CA GLN A 53 0.81 12.29 -11.08
C GLN A 53 1.36 13.28 -12.09
N SER A 54 1.28 14.59 -11.80
CA SER A 54 1.83 15.64 -12.68
C SER A 54 3.35 15.53 -12.86
N LEU A 55 4.05 15.00 -11.86
CA LEU A 55 5.48 14.71 -11.88
C LEU A 55 5.81 13.36 -12.56
N GLY A 56 4.81 12.59 -12.96
CA GLY A 56 4.97 11.30 -13.61
C GLY A 56 5.10 10.11 -12.66
N ILE A 57 4.82 10.28 -11.36
CA ILE A 57 4.74 9.18 -10.39
C ILE A 57 3.46 8.42 -10.67
N ASN A 58 3.58 7.10 -10.83
CA ASN A 58 2.45 6.18 -11.01
C ASN A 58 2.47 4.98 -10.06
N PHE A 59 3.37 4.94 -9.09
CA PHE A 59 3.54 3.83 -8.18
C PHE A 59 3.18 4.23 -6.75
N LEU A 60 2.17 3.55 -6.17
CA LEU A 60 1.71 3.74 -4.80
C LEU A 60 2.02 2.49 -3.98
N ASP A 61 2.62 2.70 -2.81
CA ASP A 61 2.84 1.65 -1.81
C ASP A 61 1.90 1.86 -0.63
N THR A 62 1.02 0.92 -0.41
CA THR A 62 0.04 0.90 0.70
C THR A 62 0.04 -0.45 1.41
N ALA A 63 -0.76 -0.60 2.47
CA ALA A 63 -0.97 -1.87 3.18
C ALA A 63 -2.24 -1.81 4.04
N PRO A 64 -2.87 -2.96 4.37
CA PRO A 64 -3.90 -3.06 5.41
C PRO A 64 -3.43 -2.51 6.76
N ALA A 65 -2.17 -2.74 7.11
CA ALA A 65 -1.55 -2.23 8.34
C ALA A 65 -1.37 -0.70 8.37
N TYR A 66 -1.62 0.02 7.28
CA TYR A 66 -1.52 1.48 7.22
C TYR A 66 -2.81 2.19 7.63
N GLY A 67 -3.62 1.58 8.50
CA GLY A 67 -4.85 2.14 9.04
C GLY A 67 -5.89 2.40 7.94
N SER A 68 -6.31 3.65 7.75
CA SER A 68 -7.32 4.01 6.75
C SER A 68 -6.75 4.30 5.36
N SER A 69 -5.46 4.04 5.10
CA SER A 69 -4.79 4.41 3.84
C SER A 69 -5.47 3.85 2.60
N GLU A 70 -5.73 2.53 2.56
CA GLU A 70 -6.41 1.89 1.40
C GLU A 70 -7.80 2.47 1.15
N GLN A 71 -8.61 2.67 2.21
CA GLN A 71 -9.95 3.24 2.09
C GLN A 71 -9.91 4.67 1.56
N ARG A 72 -8.93 5.46 1.99
CA ARG A 72 -8.73 6.83 1.51
C ARG A 72 -8.28 6.84 0.04
N LEU A 73 -7.33 5.99 -0.34
CA LEU A 73 -6.95 5.82 -1.75
C LEU A 73 -8.16 5.42 -2.61
N GLY A 74 -8.96 4.43 -2.18
CA GLY A 74 -10.15 3.99 -2.91
C GLY A 74 -11.25 5.05 -3.05
N ARG A 75 -11.26 6.11 -2.20
CA ARG A 75 -12.17 7.25 -2.35
C ARG A 75 -11.59 8.38 -3.19
N LEU A 76 -10.28 8.61 -3.11
CA LEU A 76 -9.63 9.81 -3.63
C LEU A 76 -8.98 9.62 -5.00
N LEU A 77 -8.68 8.37 -5.38
CA LEU A 77 -8.16 8.10 -6.72
C LEU A 77 -9.27 8.24 -7.76
N THR A 78 -9.19 9.27 -8.59
CA THR A 78 -10.17 9.54 -9.65
C THR A 78 -10.01 8.64 -10.86
N ARG A 79 -8.80 8.14 -11.10
CA ARG A 79 -8.42 7.28 -12.25
C ARG A 79 -7.52 6.15 -11.77
N ARG A 80 -8.14 5.08 -11.24
CA ARG A 80 -7.44 3.90 -10.70
C ARG A 80 -6.42 3.31 -11.68
N GLN A 81 -6.76 3.24 -12.95
CA GLN A 81 -5.95 2.64 -14.01
C GLN A 81 -4.65 3.40 -14.32
N ASP A 82 -4.50 4.64 -13.87
CA ASP A 82 -3.28 5.42 -14.06
C ASP A 82 -2.20 5.09 -13.01
N TRP A 83 -2.56 4.26 -12.01
CA TRP A 83 -1.71 3.93 -10.90
C TRP A 83 -1.41 2.43 -10.84
N VAL A 84 -0.17 2.12 -10.54
CA VAL A 84 0.27 0.79 -10.09
C VAL A 84 0.22 0.80 -8.58
N ILE A 85 -0.66 0.00 -7.99
CA ILE A 85 -0.82 -0.08 -6.54
C ILE A 85 -0.19 -1.36 -6.02
N CYS A 86 0.78 -1.18 -5.13
CA CYS A 86 1.37 -2.24 -4.33
C CYS A 86 0.71 -2.22 -2.95
N THR A 87 0.01 -3.28 -2.61
CA THR A 87 -0.47 -3.50 -1.23
C THR A 87 0.23 -4.71 -0.61
N LYS A 88 -0.13 -5.05 0.63
CA LYS A 88 0.55 -6.10 1.38
C LYS A 88 -0.44 -7.02 2.06
N VAL A 89 0.05 -8.19 2.51
CA VAL A 89 -0.68 -9.14 3.34
C VAL A 89 0.20 -9.59 4.51
N GLY A 90 -0.41 -10.07 5.57
CA GLY A 90 0.30 -10.63 6.73
C GLY A 90 0.27 -9.75 7.96
N GLU A 91 0.53 -8.44 7.86
CA GLU A 91 0.43 -7.51 8.99
C GLU A 91 -0.96 -6.85 9.05
N GLU A 92 -1.53 -6.86 10.24
CA GLU A 92 -2.71 -6.08 10.62
C GLU A 92 -2.34 -5.09 11.71
N PHE A 93 -2.98 -3.91 11.69
CA PHE A 93 -2.81 -2.90 12.75
C PHE A 93 -4.16 -2.64 13.43
N VAL A 94 -4.29 -3.12 14.65
CA VAL A 94 -5.55 -3.06 15.41
C VAL A 94 -5.27 -2.51 16.82
N THR A 95 -6.04 -1.54 17.26
CA THR A 95 -5.94 -0.92 18.59
C THR A 95 -4.52 -0.47 18.97
N GLY A 96 -3.78 0.09 18.02
CA GLY A 96 -2.43 0.62 18.25
C GLY A 96 -1.31 -0.42 18.26
N LYS A 97 -1.57 -1.66 17.81
CA LYS A 97 -0.57 -2.73 17.78
C LYS A 97 -0.60 -3.48 16.46
N SER A 98 0.58 -3.92 16.02
CA SER A 98 0.73 -4.81 14.87
C SER A 98 0.54 -6.26 15.27
N PHE A 99 -0.19 -7.02 14.46
CA PHE A 99 -0.38 -8.45 14.53
C PHE A 99 -0.02 -9.07 13.19
N PHE A 100 0.55 -10.27 13.23
CA PHE A 100 0.97 -10.96 12.02
C PHE A 100 0.24 -12.30 11.88
N ASN A 101 -0.29 -12.57 10.69
CA ASN A 101 -0.94 -13.82 10.35
C ASN A 101 -0.71 -14.13 8.87
N PHE A 102 0.03 -15.19 8.60
CA PHE A 102 0.39 -15.63 7.25
C PHE A 102 -0.38 -16.86 6.79
N SER A 103 -1.47 -17.23 7.50
CA SER A 103 -2.30 -18.36 7.07
C SER A 103 -2.99 -18.05 5.74
N LYS A 104 -3.16 -19.07 4.92
CA LYS A 104 -3.82 -19.00 3.61
C LYS A 104 -5.19 -18.32 3.67
N GLN A 105 -5.97 -18.61 4.72
CA GLN A 105 -7.29 -17.98 4.88
C GLN A 105 -7.15 -16.48 5.14
N HIS A 106 -6.24 -16.08 6.03
CA HIS A 106 -6.02 -14.66 6.35
C HIS A 106 -5.52 -13.88 5.13
N VAL A 107 -4.59 -14.45 4.37
CA VAL A 107 -4.08 -13.84 3.12
C VAL A 107 -5.23 -13.58 2.15
N ARG A 108 -6.10 -14.57 1.93
CA ARG A 108 -7.28 -14.43 1.06
C ARG A 108 -8.22 -13.33 1.55
N ASP A 109 -8.59 -13.36 2.82
CA ASP A 109 -9.50 -12.38 3.42
C ASP A 109 -8.91 -10.96 3.36
N SER A 110 -7.59 -10.84 3.53
CA SER A 110 -6.86 -9.57 3.42
C SER A 110 -6.88 -9.02 1.99
N ILE A 111 -6.64 -9.86 0.98
CA ILE A 111 -6.73 -9.48 -0.44
C ILE A 111 -8.14 -9.00 -0.78
N GLU A 112 -9.16 -9.75 -0.42
CA GLU A 112 -10.57 -9.38 -0.67
C GLU A 112 -10.95 -8.07 0.02
N ARG A 113 -10.45 -7.85 1.23
CA ARG A 113 -10.65 -6.59 1.95
C ARG A 113 -9.93 -5.42 1.26
N SER A 114 -8.69 -5.63 0.80
CA SER A 114 -7.93 -4.60 0.07
C SER A 114 -8.63 -4.21 -1.24
N LEU A 115 -9.16 -5.17 -2.00
CA LEU A 115 -9.96 -4.89 -3.19
C LEU A 115 -11.17 -4.01 -2.87
N ARG A 116 -11.91 -4.33 -1.78
CA ARG A 116 -13.07 -3.52 -1.33
C ARG A 116 -12.64 -2.13 -0.88
N ASN A 117 -11.57 -2.01 -0.09
CA ASN A 117 -11.06 -0.74 0.42
C ASN A 117 -10.59 0.18 -0.70
N LEU A 118 -9.82 -0.37 -1.64
CA LEU A 118 -9.29 0.35 -2.80
C LEU A 118 -10.33 0.59 -3.91
N LYS A 119 -11.55 0.01 -3.77
CA LYS A 119 -12.64 0.09 -4.75
C LYS A 119 -12.22 -0.32 -6.16
N THR A 120 -11.56 -1.45 -6.27
CA THR A 120 -11.02 -1.99 -7.52
C THR A 120 -11.26 -3.50 -7.57
N ASP A 121 -11.24 -4.07 -8.75
CA ASP A 121 -11.39 -5.50 -9.01
C ASP A 121 -10.04 -6.21 -9.26
N TYR A 122 -8.93 -5.46 -9.21
CA TYR A 122 -7.59 -6.01 -9.34
C TYR A 122 -6.56 -5.30 -8.46
N LEU A 123 -5.49 -6.01 -8.12
CA LEU A 123 -4.29 -5.49 -7.47
C LEU A 123 -3.11 -5.70 -8.42
N ASP A 124 -2.28 -4.66 -8.60
CA ASP A 124 -1.13 -4.74 -9.50
C ASP A 124 0.01 -5.54 -8.86
N LEU A 125 0.21 -5.36 -7.56
CA LEU A 125 1.27 -6.01 -6.79
C LEU A 125 0.82 -6.26 -5.35
N VAL A 126 1.11 -7.46 -4.85
CA VAL A 126 0.90 -7.82 -3.44
C VAL A 126 2.21 -8.34 -2.88
N LEU A 127 2.64 -7.80 -1.74
CA LEU A 127 3.82 -8.23 -1.02
C LEU A 127 3.43 -8.89 0.30
N VAL A 128 4.26 -9.79 0.81
CA VAL A 128 4.17 -10.26 2.19
C VAL A 128 4.80 -9.22 3.10
N HIS A 129 4.01 -8.71 4.07
CA HIS A 129 4.47 -7.75 5.06
C HIS A 129 5.07 -8.51 6.23
N SER A 130 6.36 -8.81 6.12
CA SER A 130 7.08 -9.68 7.04
C SER A 130 7.16 -9.10 8.46
N ASP A 131 7.19 -10.00 9.45
CA ASP A 131 7.53 -9.70 10.84
C ASP A 131 9.05 -9.72 11.11
N GLY A 132 9.86 -9.97 10.08
CA GLY A 132 11.32 -10.11 10.13
C GLY A 132 11.81 -11.56 10.09
N ASN A 133 10.91 -12.55 10.13
CA ASN A 133 11.24 -13.97 10.02
C ASN A 133 10.99 -14.52 8.61
N ASP A 134 11.54 -13.85 7.60
CA ASP A 134 11.24 -14.09 6.17
C ASP A 134 11.35 -15.57 5.77
N ILE A 135 12.42 -16.26 6.19
CA ILE A 135 12.64 -17.67 5.85
C ILE A 135 11.54 -18.55 6.46
N ALA A 136 11.19 -18.32 7.73
CA ALA A 136 10.14 -19.10 8.39
C ALA A 136 8.77 -18.86 7.73
N ILE A 137 8.49 -17.65 7.26
CA ILE A 137 7.26 -17.33 6.52
C ILE A 137 7.23 -18.11 5.21
N ILE A 138 8.33 -18.11 4.43
CA ILE A 138 8.43 -18.79 3.14
C ILE A 138 8.30 -20.33 3.32
N ASP A 139 8.97 -20.89 4.32
CA ASP A 139 9.05 -22.34 4.51
C ASP A 139 7.80 -22.94 5.18
N SER A 140 7.09 -22.16 6.00
CA SER A 140 6.00 -22.65 6.84
C SER A 140 4.59 -22.27 6.36
N THR A 141 4.48 -21.45 5.34
CA THR A 141 3.20 -20.93 4.87
C THR A 141 2.93 -21.27 3.41
N ASP A 142 1.66 -21.57 3.09
CA ASP A 142 1.18 -21.73 1.71
C ASP A 142 0.77 -20.37 1.10
N CYS A 143 1.47 -19.28 1.50
CA CYS A 143 1.21 -17.93 1.01
C CYS A 143 1.51 -17.77 -0.48
#